data_f8de2f33fa4251067dd7b714c8d8603b
#
_entry.id   f8de2f33fa4251067dd7b714c8d8603b
#
_cell.length_a   1.000
_cell.length_b   1.000
_cell.length_c   1.000
_cell.angle_alpha   90.00
_cell.angle_beta   90.00
_cell.angle_gamma   90.00
#
_symmetry.space_group_name_H-M   'P 1'
#
loop_
_entity.id
_entity.type
_entity.pdbx_description
1 polymer ?
#
loop_
_entity_poly.entity_id
_entity_poly.type
_entity_poly.pdbx_seq_one_letter_code
_entity_poly.pdbx_strand_id
1 'polypeptide(L)'
;DCGNATIDYQGRTIKMPKEDEPFGILSVADIVAHSSNRGAAQLAMGVGDQRFYDYARKFGFGQTTAFPLGGEVRGTLAPPSRWDGLTISRVPMGHSVSVTAMQMHMAMSVVAADGLLMQPQLVLRVEDPKTKATVLDYAPRSRGRAITPATAAQLATLLRAVCGKGGTAPIADIPGYEVAGKTGTTQKIVNGRYSSAHHVASFAGFFPVGDPKLAITVIIDEPQGEGVGYGGKVSAPIFREVAEKCIRWLDLPPVSTHPRGPVADLGR
;
A
#
# COMPACT_ATOMS: atom_id res chain seq x y z
N ASP A 1 -16.39 4.16 15.44
CA ASP A 1 -17.20 5.25 14.92
C ASP A 1 -16.32 6.30 14.24
N CYS A 2 -16.47 6.46 12.94
CA CYS A 2 -15.69 7.42 12.12
C CYS A 2 -16.36 8.81 12.05
N GLY A 3 -17.53 8.99 12.67
CA GLY A 3 -18.22 10.29 12.76
C GLY A 3 -17.60 11.25 13.79
N ASN A 4 -16.92 10.74 14.80
CA ASN A 4 -16.41 11.54 15.91
C ASN A 4 -15.27 12.47 15.50
N ALA A 5 -15.41 13.77 15.82
CA ALA A 5 -14.39 14.79 15.55
C ALA A 5 -13.24 14.77 16.57
N THR A 6 -13.47 14.17 17.74
CA THR A 6 -12.49 14.05 18.81
C THR A 6 -12.56 12.66 19.43
N ILE A 7 -11.46 12.21 20.01
CA ILE A 7 -11.37 10.95 20.75
C ILE A 7 -10.43 11.13 21.95
N ASP A 8 -10.73 10.46 23.05
CA ASP A 8 -9.83 10.43 24.20
C ASP A 8 -8.80 9.30 24.02
N TYR A 9 -7.53 9.66 24.05
CA TYR A 9 -6.42 8.74 23.91
C TYR A 9 -5.32 9.07 24.93
N GLN A 10 -4.96 8.11 25.75
CA GLN A 10 -3.93 8.26 26.80
C GLN A 10 -4.16 9.50 27.70
N GLY A 11 -5.42 9.75 28.09
CA GLY A 11 -5.79 10.86 28.96
C GLY A 11 -5.78 12.25 28.30
N ARG A 12 -5.75 12.30 26.97
CA ARG A 12 -5.82 13.55 26.20
C ARG A 12 -6.95 13.47 25.18
N THR A 13 -7.71 14.53 25.00
CA THR A 13 -8.68 14.68 23.91
C THR A 13 -7.95 15.05 22.63
N ILE A 14 -7.94 14.14 21.64
CA ILE A 14 -7.28 14.31 20.36
C ILE A 14 -8.30 14.72 19.31
N LYS A 15 -8.02 15.80 18.60
CA LYS A 15 -8.77 16.18 17.40
C LYS A 15 -8.44 15.21 16.26
N MET A 16 -9.48 14.52 15.78
CA MET A 16 -9.36 13.54 14.71
C MET A 16 -9.08 14.20 13.35
N PRO A 17 -8.50 13.45 12.40
CA PRO A 17 -8.33 13.90 11.03
C PRO A 17 -9.66 14.34 10.40
N LYS A 18 -9.57 15.19 9.38
CA LYS A 18 -10.72 15.50 8.54
C LYS A 18 -11.01 14.31 7.62
N GLU A 19 -12.30 14.03 7.43
CA GLU A 19 -12.78 13.10 6.40
C GLU A 19 -13.15 13.88 5.14
N ASP A 20 -13.00 13.22 3.99
CA ASP A 20 -13.46 13.76 2.71
C ASP A 20 -14.99 13.66 2.58
N GLU A 21 -15.58 12.63 3.20
CA GLU A 21 -17.02 12.40 3.29
C GLU A 21 -17.42 12.06 4.73
N PRO A 22 -18.67 12.36 5.15
CA PRO A 22 -19.14 12.01 6.48
C PRO A 22 -19.36 10.49 6.59
N PHE A 23 -18.67 9.84 7.53
CA PHE A 23 -18.89 8.45 7.88
C PHE A 23 -19.49 8.32 9.27
N GLY A 24 -20.25 7.24 9.50
CA GLY A 24 -20.69 6.78 10.81
C GLY A 24 -19.84 5.61 11.31
N ILE A 25 -20.49 4.53 11.73
CA ILE A 25 -19.82 3.29 12.13
C ILE A 25 -19.39 2.53 10.88
N LEU A 26 -18.10 2.26 10.78
CA LEU A 26 -17.50 1.47 9.70
C LEU A 26 -16.86 0.20 10.24
N SER A 27 -16.96 -0.89 9.49
CA SER A 27 -16.12 -2.07 9.70
C SER A 27 -14.67 -1.79 9.30
N VAL A 28 -13.72 -2.65 9.69
CA VAL A 28 -12.31 -2.53 9.23
C VAL A 28 -12.22 -2.62 7.70
N ALA A 29 -13.06 -3.45 7.09
CA ALA A 29 -13.11 -3.57 5.63
C ALA A 29 -13.56 -2.24 4.98
N ASP A 30 -14.59 -1.61 5.51
CA ASP A 30 -15.09 -0.33 4.99
C ASP A 30 -14.08 0.81 5.21
N ILE A 31 -13.38 0.82 6.37
CA ILE A 31 -12.29 1.77 6.63
C ILE A 31 -11.22 1.70 5.52
N VAL A 32 -10.82 0.49 5.11
CA VAL A 32 -9.83 0.30 4.04
C VAL A 32 -10.43 0.65 2.68
N ALA A 33 -11.64 0.17 2.37
CA ALA A 33 -12.30 0.36 1.06
C ALA A 33 -12.57 1.83 0.75
N HIS A 34 -13.07 2.58 1.75
CA HIS A 34 -13.37 4.02 1.63
C HIS A 34 -12.20 4.92 2.02
N SER A 35 -11.10 4.33 2.50
CA SER A 35 -9.92 5.10 2.93
C SER A 35 -10.23 6.11 4.04
N SER A 36 -11.07 5.74 5.03
CA SER A 36 -11.42 6.61 6.15
C SER A 36 -10.19 7.01 6.96
N ASN A 37 -9.92 8.31 7.04
CA ASN A 37 -8.82 8.88 7.80
C ASN A 37 -9.01 8.67 9.31
N ARG A 38 -10.23 8.90 9.81
CA ARG A 38 -10.56 8.72 11.23
C ARG A 38 -10.55 7.25 11.62
N GLY A 39 -11.05 6.38 10.75
CA GLY A 39 -10.98 4.93 10.93
C GLY A 39 -9.54 4.45 11.04
N ALA A 40 -8.68 4.84 10.11
CA ALA A 40 -7.26 4.50 10.12
C ALA A 40 -6.55 5.02 11.40
N ALA A 41 -6.83 6.25 11.81
CA ALA A 41 -6.28 6.82 13.04
C ALA A 41 -6.72 6.03 14.29
N GLN A 42 -8.00 5.66 14.40
CA GLN A 42 -8.52 4.86 15.53
C GLN A 42 -7.89 3.46 15.57
N LEU A 43 -7.74 2.80 14.42
CA LEU A 43 -7.06 1.51 14.34
C LEU A 43 -5.61 1.61 14.82
N ALA A 44 -4.88 2.63 14.39
CA ALA A 44 -3.51 2.83 14.82
C ALA A 44 -3.40 3.15 16.31
N MET A 45 -4.28 3.97 16.86
CA MET A 45 -4.37 4.23 18.31
C MET A 45 -4.65 2.94 19.09
N GLY A 46 -5.54 2.08 18.59
CA GLY A 46 -5.82 0.78 19.19
C GLY A 46 -4.62 -0.18 19.16
N VAL A 47 -3.78 -0.10 18.12
CA VAL A 47 -2.52 -0.85 18.02
C VAL A 47 -1.45 -0.29 18.95
N GLY A 48 -1.40 1.02 19.15
CA GLY A 48 -0.44 1.75 19.97
C GLY A 48 0.84 2.12 19.24
N ASP A 49 1.48 3.19 19.71
CA ASP A 49 2.60 3.87 19.04
C ASP A 49 3.76 2.94 18.70
N GLN A 50 4.25 2.19 19.68
CA GLN A 50 5.43 1.33 19.49
C GLN A 50 5.14 0.19 18.50
N ARG A 51 4.01 -0.49 18.66
CA ARG A 51 3.66 -1.61 17.77
C ARG A 51 3.40 -1.12 16.34
N PHE A 52 2.74 0.03 16.18
CA PHE A 52 2.54 0.64 14.87
C PHE A 52 3.88 0.95 14.20
N TYR A 53 4.80 1.59 14.91
CA TYR A 53 6.15 1.87 14.41
C TYR A 53 6.91 0.59 14.02
N ASP A 54 6.87 -0.44 14.87
CA ASP A 54 7.57 -1.71 14.61
C ASP A 54 7.04 -2.39 13.35
N TYR A 55 5.71 -2.39 13.12
CA TYR A 55 5.15 -2.91 11.88
C TYR A 55 5.55 -2.05 10.67
N ALA A 56 5.50 -0.73 10.76
CA ALA A 56 5.96 0.14 9.68
C ALA A 56 7.42 -0.18 9.30
N ARG A 57 8.28 -0.43 10.29
CA ARG A 57 9.67 -0.87 10.08
C ARG A 57 9.76 -2.24 9.41
N LYS A 58 8.93 -3.21 9.81
CA LYS A 58 8.87 -4.55 9.20
C LYS A 58 8.43 -4.50 7.73
N PHE A 59 7.57 -3.54 7.36
CA PHE A 59 7.19 -3.28 5.98
C PHE A 59 8.25 -2.52 5.17
N GLY A 60 9.38 -2.16 5.79
CA GLY A 60 10.54 -1.54 5.13
C GLY A 60 10.58 -0.01 5.19
N PHE A 61 9.63 0.65 5.83
CA PHE A 61 9.63 2.12 5.93
C PHE A 61 10.77 2.64 6.83
N GLY A 62 11.34 3.79 6.45
CA GLY A 62 12.47 4.39 7.14
C GLY A 62 13.80 3.64 6.96
N GLN A 63 13.91 2.74 5.97
CA GLN A 63 15.11 1.97 5.63
C GLN A 63 15.32 1.99 4.12
N THR A 64 16.56 1.79 3.65
CA THR A 64 16.81 1.51 2.23
C THR A 64 16.21 0.17 1.85
N THR A 65 15.78 0.00 0.59
CA THR A 65 15.25 -1.26 0.10
C THR A 65 16.34 -2.24 -0.32
N ALA A 66 17.59 -1.77 -0.36
CA ALA A 66 18.74 -2.47 -0.93
C ALA A 66 18.56 -2.75 -2.44
N PHE A 67 17.88 -1.85 -3.16
CA PHE A 67 17.81 -1.86 -4.62
C PHE A 67 19.22 -1.72 -5.22
N PRO A 68 19.60 -2.53 -6.22
CA PRO A 68 21.00 -2.63 -6.66
C PRO A 68 21.52 -1.43 -7.47
N LEU A 69 20.75 -0.35 -7.58
CA LEU A 69 21.21 0.93 -8.12
C LEU A 69 21.51 1.89 -6.97
N GLY A 70 22.56 2.68 -7.08
CA GLY A 70 22.97 3.63 -6.05
C GLY A 70 21.99 4.80 -5.86
N GLY A 71 22.23 5.62 -4.82
CA GLY A 71 21.47 6.85 -4.56
C GLY A 71 20.16 6.67 -3.79
N GLU A 72 19.94 5.51 -3.15
CA GLU A 72 18.75 5.25 -2.35
C GLU A 72 18.71 6.10 -1.08
N VAL A 73 17.56 6.74 -0.82
CA VAL A 73 17.29 7.45 0.44
C VAL A 73 16.33 6.63 1.33
N ARG A 74 16.44 6.83 2.65
CA ARG A 74 15.66 6.05 3.63
C ARG A 74 14.24 6.55 3.83
N GLY A 75 13.89 7.74 3.29
CA GLY A 75 12.70 8.45 3.72
C GLY A 75 12.78 8.86 5.21
N THR A 76 11.65 9.20 5.80
CA THR A 76 11.57 9.62 7.21
C THR A 76 10.48 8.85 7.92
N LEU A 77 10.83 8.17 9.00
CA LEU A 77 9.91 7.57 9.95
C LEU A 77 10.51 7.77 11.35
N ALA A 78 10.03 8.79 12.06
CA ALA A 78 10.53 9.09 13.40
C ALA A 78 10.14 7.97 14.39
N PRO A 79 11.01 7.62 15.36
CA PRO A 79 10.66 6.67 16.42
C PRO A 79 9.62 7.29 17.38
N PRO A 80 8.81 6.46 18.09
CA PRO A 80 7.76 6.93 19.00
C PRO A 80 8.25 7.91 20.07
N SER A 81 9.50 7.82 20.51
CA SER A 81 10.09 8.76 21.45
C SER A 81 10.19 10.21 20.95
N ARG A 82 9.99 10.43 19.64
CA ARG A 82 9.95 11.76 19.00
C ARG A 82 8.54 12.16 18.56
N TRP A 83 7.53 11.33 18.85
CA TRP A 83 6.16 11.63 18.50
C TRP A 83 5.57 12.64 19.49
N ASP A 84 4.79 13.55 18.95
CA ASP A 84 3.88 14.34 19.76
C ASP A 84 2.56 13.56 20.02
N GLY A 85 1.68 14.10 20.82
CA GLY A 85 0.40 13.44 21.10
C GLY A 85 -0.54 13.29 19.89
N LEU A 86 -0.19 13.85 18.73
CA LEU A 86 -1.00 13.82 17.50
C LEU A 86 -0.44 12.85 16.45
N THR A 87 0.83 12.51 16.52
CA THR A 87 1.54 11.76 15.46
C THR A 87 0.86 10.43 15.15
N ILE A 88 0.46 9.64 16.17
CA ILE A 88 -0.23 8.35 15.97
C ILE A 88 -1.53 8.49 15.17
N SER A 89 -2.21 9.63 15.25
CA SER A 89 -3.43 9.89 14.49
C SER A 89 -3.17 10.39 13.07
N ARG A 90 -1.92 10.69 12.72
CA ARG A 90 -1.53 11.30 11.43
C ARG A 90 -0.73 10.36 10.54
N VAL A 91 0.19 9.59 11.12
CA VAL A 91 1.04 8.65 10.37
C VAL A 91 0.22 7.61 9.58
N PRO A 92 -0.90 7.05 10.08
CA PRO A 92 -1.68 6.06 9.33
C PRO A 92 -2.30 6.57 8.04
N MET A 93 -2.48 7.89 7.92
CA MET A 93 -2.97 8.53 6.69
C MET A 93 -1.84 9.15 5.84
N GLY A 94 -0.56 8.89 6.20
CA GLY A 94 0.61 9.31 5.43
C GLY A 94 1.21 10.67 5.82
N HIS A 95 0.77 11.30 6.91
CA HIS A 95 1.40 12.52 7.44
C HIS A 95 2.52 12.16 8.42
N SER A 96 3.44 13.08 8.65
CA SER A 96 4.61 12.89 9.54
C SER A 96 5.52 11.71 9.15
N VAL A 97 5.40 11.25 7.91
CA VAL A 97 6.21 10.20 7.30
C VAL A 97 6.56 10.62 5.87
N SER A 98 7.76 10.31 5.40
CA SER A 98 8.10 10.40 3.98
C SER A 98 8.69 9.06 3.52
N VAL A 99 8.28 8.62 2.33
CA VAL A 99 8.64 7.33 1.78
C VAL A 99 9.08 7.47 0.32
N THR A 100 9.96 6.59 -0.13
CA THR A 100 10.30 6.51 -1.55
C THR A 100 9.25 5.70 -2.31
N ALA A 101 9.17 5.89 -3.62
CA ALA A 101 8.34 5.07 -4.50
C ALA A 101 8.66 3.56 -4.35
N MET A 102 9.95 3.23 -4.22
CA MET A 102 10.39 1.86 -4.03
C MET A 102 9.95 1.29 -2.67
N GLN A 103 10.02 2.07 -1.59
CA GLN A 103 9.50 1.61 -0.28
C GLN A 103 8.00 1.34 -0.34
N MET A 104 7.22 2.19 -1.00
CA MET A 104 5.78 1.99 -1.15
C MET A 104 5.48 0.73 -1.99
N HIS A 105 6.21 0.54 -3.10
CA HIS A 105 6.12 -0.65 -3.93
C HIS A 105 6.45 -1.92 -3.14
N MET A 106 7.56 -1.93 -2.41
CA MET A 106 7.98 -3.08 -1.61
C MET A 106 7.00 -3.38 -0.47
N ALA A 107 6.43 -2.36 0.18
CA ALA A 107 5.41 -2.56 1.21
C ALA A 107 4.13 -3.21 0.66
N MET A 108 3.66 -2.81 -0.53
CA MET A 108 2.54 -3.48 -1.21
C MET A 108 2.93 -4.92 -1.60
N SER A 109 4.15 -5.12 -2.08
CA SER A 109 4.68 -6.44 -2.45
C SER A 109 4.78 -7.40 -1.26
N VAL A 110 4.92 -6.91 -0.01
CA VAL A 110 4.85 -7.77 1.20
C VAL A 110 3.52 -8.52 1.24
N VAL A 111 2.41 -7.86 0.93
CA VAL A 111 1.09 -8.51 0.94
C VAL A 111 1.00 -9.54 -0.18
N ALA A 112 1.48 -9.20 -1.38
CA ALA A 112 1.52 -10.09 -2.54
C ALA A 112 2.46 -11.30 -2.36
N ALA A 113 3.48 -11.19 -1.50
CA ALA A 113 4.49 -12.22 -1.23
C ALA A 113 4.26 -12.94 0.11
N ASP A 114 3.02 -13.22 0.48
CA ASP A 114 2.64 -13.95 1.70
C ASP A 114 3.28 -13.40 2.98
N GLY A 115 3.43 -12.09 3.04
CA GLY A 115 3.98 -11.39 4.19
C GLY A 115 5.51 -11.32 4.25
N LEU A 116 6.22 -11.70 3.20
CA LEU A 116 7.67 -11.58 3.10
C LEU A 116 8.08 -10.23 2.52
N LEU A 117 8.99 -9.53 3.18
CA LEU A 117 9.69 -8.39 2.61
C LEU A 117 10.86 -8.91 1.76
N MET A 118 10.73 -8.84 0.46
CA MET A 118 11.77 -9.29 -0.46
C MET A 118 12.78 -8.17 -0.75
N GLN A 119 14.02 -8.54 -1.08
CA GLN A 119 14.99 -7.61 -1.63
C GLN A 119 14.72 -7.44 -3.13
N PRO A 120 14.56 -6.22 -3.63
CA PRO A 120 14.38 -6.00 -5.06
C PRO A 120 15.66 -6.37 -5.85
N GLN A 121 15.48 -7.01 -7.00
CA GLN A 121 16.56 -7.47 -7.87
C GLN A 121 16.29 -7.03 -9.32
N LEU A 122 17.35 -6.73 -10.06
CA LEU A 122 17.28 -6.40 -11.48
C LEU A 122 17.91 -7.47 -12.36
N VAL A 123 18.87 -8.22 -11.82
CA VAL A 123 19.62 -9.23 -12.56
C VAL A 123 19.22 -10.59 -12.02
N LEU A 124 18.75 -11.46 -12.88
CA LEU A 124 18.44 -12.85 -12.55
C LEU A 124 19.71 -13.69 -12.55
N ARG A 125 20.50 -13.59 -13.64
CA ARG A 125 21.74 -14.33 -13.79
C ARG A 125 22.68 -13.67 -14.80
N VAL A 126 23.93 -14.05 -14.76
CA VAL A 126 24.96 -13.70 -15.75
C VAL A 126 25.38 -14.98 -16.46
N GLU A 127 25.36 -14.96 -17.79
CA GLU A 127 25.72 -16.09 -18.63
C GLU A 127 26.97 -15.76 -19.47
N ASP A 128 27.84 -16.77 -19.69
CA ASP A 128 28.90 -16.65 -20.67
C ASP A 128 28.31 -16.50 -22.08
N PRO A 129 28.70 -15.49 -22.86
CA PRO A 129 28.07 -15.23 -24.15
C PRO A 129 28.34 -16.32 -25.21
N LYS A 130 29.43 -17.10 -25.05
CA LYS A 130 29.82 -18.16 -25.99
C LYS A 130 29.26 -19.51 -25.62
N THR A 131 29.44 -19.91 -24.35
CA THR A 131 29.07 -21.23 -23.87
C THR A 131 27.65 -21.32 -23.35
N LYS A 132 27.02 -20.16 -23.08
CA LYS A 132 25.70 -20.04 -22.42
C LYS A 132 25.69 -20.62 -21.01
N ALA A 133 26.82 -20.96 -20.46
CA ALA A 133 26.92 -21.43 -19.08
C ALA A 133 26.62 -20.29 -18.11
N THR A 134 25.85 -20.58 -17.05
CA THR A 134 25.59 -19.64 -15.98
C THR A 134 26.88 -19.40 -15.18
N VAL A 135 27.34 -18.15 -15.18
CA VAL A 135 28.52 -17.70 -14.43
C VAL A 135 28.13 -17.25 -13.03
N LEU A 136 27.02 -16.53 -12.90
CA LEU A 136 26.43 -16.09 -11.63
C LEU A 136 24.92 -16.27 -11.67
N ASP A 137 24.35 -16.71 -10.55
CA ASP A 137 22.91 -16.81 -10.37
C ASP A 137 22.49 -16.04 -9.12
N TYR A 138 21.44 -15.24 -9.24
CA TYR A 138 20.93 -14.40 -8.18
C TYR A 138 19.59 -14.92 -7.69
N ALA A 139 19.62 -15.84 -6.74
CA ALA A 139 18.41 -16.36 -6.10
C ALA A 139 17.63 -15.22 -5.38
N PRO A 140 16.29 -15.28 -5.37
CA PRO A 140 15.47 -14.34 -4.60
C PRO A 140 15.88 -14.33 -3.12
N ARG A 141 15.99 -13.13 -2.53
CA ARG A 141 16.40 -12.93 -1.14
C ARG A 141 15.29 -12.27 -0.34
N SER A 142 14.91 -12.90 0.78
CA SER A 142 14.02 -12.30 1.76
C SER A 142 14.80 -11.46 2.77
N ARG A 143 14.26 -10.30 3.13
CA ARG A 143 14.75 -9.45 4.22
C ARG A 143 14.05 -9.73 5.55
N GLY A 144 13.10 -10.66 5.55
CA GLY A 144 12.35 -11.08 6.72
C GLY A 144 10.85 -11.14 6.48
N ARG A 145 10.14 -11.67 7.46
CA ARG A 145 8.68 -11.74 7.45
C ARG A 145 8.09 -10.56 8.22
N ALA A 146 7.30 -9.73 7.55
CA ALA A 146 6.59 -8.61 8.17
C ALA A 146 5.29 -9.07 8.86
N ILE A 147 4.52 -9.95 8.19
CA ILE A 147 3.25 -10.49 8.66
C ILE A 147 3.14 -11.98 8.29
N THR A 148 2.20 -12.70 8.91
CA THR A 148 1.94 -14.10 8.57
C THR A 148 1.27 -14.23 7.20
N PRO A 149 1.35 -15.39 6.52
CA PRO A 149 0.62 -15.64 5.28
C PRO A 149 -0.89 -15.46 5.44
N ALA A 150 -1.46 -15.92 6.55
CA ALA A 150 -2.88 -15.74 6.84
C ALA A 150 -3.27 -14.25 6.94
N THR A 151 -2.45 -13.42 7.61
CA THR A 151 -2.68 -11.97 7.67
C THR A 151 -2.52 -11.31 6.29
N ALA A 152 -1.55 -11.75 5.48
CA ALA A 152 -1.38 -11.25 4.11
C ALA A 152 -2.62 -11.56 3.25
N ALA A 153 -3.18 -12.77 3.33
CA ALA A 153 -4.40 -13.14 2.63
C ALA A 153 -5.62 -12.31 3.07
N GLN A 154 -5.77 -12.06 4.38
CA GLN A 154 -6.81 -11.17 4.89
C GLN A 154 -6.65 -9.74 4.36
N LEU A 155 -5.43 -9.18 4.40
CA LEU A 155 -5.15 -7.85 3.84
C LEU A 155 -5.40 -7.80 2.33
N ALA A 156 -5.05 -8.83 1.58
CA ALA A 156 -5.34 -8.91 0.15
C ALA A 156 -6.85 -8.81 -0.13
N THR A 157 -7.67 -9.48 0.70
CA THR A 157 -9.14 -9.38 0.61
C THR A 157 -9.64 -7.97 0.92
N LEU A 158 -9.10 -7.30 1.96
CA LEU A 158 -9.44 -5.91 2.28
C LEU A 158 -9.04 -4.95 1.16
N LEU A 159 -7.84 -5.13 0.59
CA LEU A 159 -7.33 -4.33 -0.53
C LEU A 159 -8.11 -4.59 -1.83
N ARG A 160 -8.67 -5.78 -2.02
CA ARG A 160 -9.57 -6.09 -3.13
C ARG A 160 -10.83 -5.22 -3.08
N ALA A 161 -11.38 -4.96 -1.88
CA ALA A 161 -12.56 -4.11 -1.72
C ALA A 161 -12.34 -2.67 -2.21
N VAL A 162 -11.10 -2.15 -2.16
CA VAL A 162 -10.73 -0.83 -2.71
C VAL A 162 -10.98 -0.75 -4.23
N CYS A 163 -10.75 -1.85 -4.95
CA CYS A 163 -10.96 -1.96 -6.40
C CYS A 163 -12.36 -2.46 -6.75
N GLY A 164 -13.17 -2.82 -5.75
CA GLY A 164 -14.56 -3.26 -5.92
C GLY A 164 -15.53 -2.09 -6.11
N LYS A 165 -16.80 -2.42 -6.36
CA LYS A 165 -17.89 -1.46 -6.45
C LYS A 165 -18.02 -0.70 -5.11
N GLY A 166 -17.97 0.62 -5.15
CA GLY A 166 -18.02 1.48 -3.95
C GLY A 166 -16.67 1.76 -3.29
N GLY A 167 -15.59 1.10 -3.70
CA GLY A 167 -14.24 1.42 -3.25
C GLY A 167 -13.67 2.67 -3.91
N THR A 168 -12.48 3.10 -3.47
CA THR A 168 -11.86 4.35 -3.97
C THR A 168 -11.19 4.20 -5.35
N ALA A 169 -11.03 2.99 -5.90
CA ALA A 169 -10.40 2.75 -7.20
C ALA A 169 -11.06 1.63 -8.03
N PRO A 170 -12.38 1.66 -8.28
CA PRO A 170 -13.03 0.61 -9.08
C PRO A 170 -12.51 0.56 -10.53
N ILE A 171 -11.95 1.65 -11.04
CA ILE A 171 -11.35 1.72 -12.38
C ILE A 171 -10.08 0.84 -12.51
N ALA A 172 -9.38 0.53 -11.40
CA ALA A 172 -8.21 -0.34 -11.40
C ALA A 172 -8.56 -1.81 -11.62
N ASP A 173 -9.82 -2.18 -11.43
CA ASP A 173 -10.24 -3.59 -11.55
C ASP A 173 -10.16 -4.07 -13.01
N ILE A 174 -9.64 -5.29 -13.19
CA ILE A 174 -9.46 -5.91 -14.49
C ILE A 174 -10.30 -7.20 -14.50
N PRO A 175 -11.33 -7.29 -15.34
CA PRO A 175 -12.16 -8.50 -15.43
C PRO A 175 -11.31 -9.77 -15.60
N GLY A 176 -11.53 -10.75 -14.73
CA GLY A 176 -10.80 -12.02 -14.74
C GLY A 176 -9.47 -12.02 -13.98
N TYR A 177 -9.04 -10.89 -13.36
CA TYR A 177 -7.73 -10.84 -12.68
C TYR A 177 -7.76 -10.41 -11.20
N GLU A 178 -8.91 -10.01 -10.67
CA GLU A 178 -9.08 -9.67 -9.25
C GLU A 178 -7.94 -8.79 -8.69
N VAL A 179 -7.98 -7.51 -8.98
CA VAL A 179 -6.96 -6.55 -8.52
C VAL A 179 -7.16 -6.19 -7.05
N ALA A 180 -6.11 -6.23 -6.26
CA ALA A 180 -6.04 -5.64 -4.92
C ALA A 180 -5.10 -4.44 -4.93
N GLY A 181 -5.45 -3.36 -4.24
CA GLY A 181 -4.61 -2.18 -4.22
C GLY A 181 -5.09 -1.10 -3.27
N LYS A 182 -4.34 0.02 -3.24
CA LYS A 182 -4.69 1.18 -2.41
C LYS A 182 -4.33 2.47 -3.14
N THR A 183 -5.26 3.41 -3.10
CA THR A 183 -5.05 4.80 -3.52
C THR A 183 -4.27 5.58 -2.46
N GLY A 184 -3.48 6.54 -2.90
CA GLY A 184 -2.90 7.57 -2.06
C GLY A 184 -3.07 8.95 -2.70
N THR A 185 -3.32 9.94 -1.87
CA THR A 185 -3.35 11.34 -2.25
C THR A 185 -2.66 12.14 -1.15
N THR A 186 -1.50 12.68 -1.46
CA THR A 186 -0.68 13.39 -0.48
C THR A 186 -0.52 14.84 -0.90
N GLN A 187 -0.83 15.76 0.01
CA GLN A 187 -0.52 17.18 -0.18
C GLN A 187 0.97 17.42 -0.05
N LYS A 188 1.56 18.19 -0.97
CA LYS A 188 2.96 18.60 -0.88
C LYS A 188 3.15 19.70 0.16
N ILE A 189 4.33 19.75 0.74
CA ILE A 189 4.72 20.85 1.63
C ILE A 189 5.37 21.92 0.77
N VAL A 190 4.73 23.08 0.69
CA VAL A 190 5.22 24.27 0.01
C VAL A 190 5.40 25.38 1.06
N ASN A 191 6.60 25.95 1.13
CA ASN A 191 6.94 26.97 2.13
C ASN A 191 6.63 26.54 3.58
N GLY A 192 6.89 25.27 3.92
CA GLY A 192 6.70 24.72 5.27
C GLY A 192 5.24 24.42 5.64
N ARG A 193 4.29 24.49 4.71
CA ARG A 193 2.85 24.20 4.93
C ARG A 193 2.32 23.22 3.88
N TYR A 194 1.35 22.41 4.27
CA TYR A 194 0.61 21.57 3.31
C TYR A 194 -0.16 22.46 2.32
N SER A 195 0.05 22.18 1.04
CA SER A 195 -0.59 22.90 -0.07
C SER A 195 -1.87 22.20 -0.51
N SER A 196 -2.95 22.95 -0.65
CA SER A 196 -4.19 22.43 -1.24
C SER A 196 -4.16 22.37 -2.78
N ALA A 197 -3.12 22.97 -3.41
CA ALA A 197 -2.99 23.03 -4.86
C ALA A 197 -1.97 22.02 -5.42
N HIS A 198 -1.04 21.53 -4.59
CA HIS A 198 0.04 20.64 -5.01
C HIS A 198 -0.10 19.26 -4.34
N HIS A 199 -0.28 18.24 -5.15
CA HIS A 199 -0.53 16.87 -4.69
C HIS A 199 0.40 15.87 -5.36
N VAL A 200 0.60 14.73 -4.68
CA VAL A 200 1.11 13.50 -5.28
C VAL A 200 -0.01 12.49 -5.25
N ALA A 201 -0.43 12.05 -6.43
CA ALA A 201 -1.42 11.01 -6.59
C ALA A 201 -0.74 9.66 -6.78
N SER A 202 -1.22 8.60 -6.12
CA SER A 202 -0.64 7.28 -6.25
C SER A 202 -1.68 6.17 -6.24
N PHE A 203 -1.32 5.05 -6.85
CA PHE A 203 -1.99 3.77 -6.70
C PHE A 203 -0.94 2.67 -6.69
N ALA A 204 -0.95 1.84 -5.65
CA ALA A 204 -0.14 0.64 -5.55
C ALA A 204 -1.07 -0.57 -5.47
N GLY A 205 -0.82 -1.60 -6.28
CA GLY A 205 -1.67 -2.77 -6.32
C GLY A 205 -0.95 -3.99 -6.89
N PHE A 206 -1.61 -5.14 -6.79
CA PHE A 206 -1.12 -6.40 -7.34
C PHE A 206 -2.30 -7.25 -7.83
N PHE A 207 -2.02 -8.21 -8.66
CA PHE A 207 -3.00 -9.15 -9.19
C PHE A 207 -2.33 -10.45 -9.70
N PRO A 208 -3.09 -11.56 -9.81
CA PRO A 208 -4.38 -11.83 -9.17
C PRO A 208 -4.28 -11.91 -7.65
N VAL A 209 -5.37 -11.59 -6.93
CA VAL A 209 -5.39 -11.60 -5.45
C VAL A 209 -4.97 -12.94 -4.86
N GLY A 210 -5.37 -14.04 -5.48
CA GLY A 210 -5.16 -15.36 -4.94
C GLY A 210 -3.83 -16.02 -5.25
N ASP A 211 -3.17 -15.56 -6.32
CA ASP A 211 -1.88 -16.04 -6.79
C ASP A 211 -1.16 -14.86 -7.47
N PRO A 212 -0.64 -13.90 -6.71
CA PRO A 212 -0.08 -12.67 -7.24
C PRO A 212 1.06 -12.92 -8.23
N LYS A 213 0.93 -12.38 -9.43
CA LYS A 213 1.93 -12.48 -10.50
C LYS A 213 2.67 -11.17 -10.72
N LEU A 214 1.96 -10.05 -10.54
CA LEU A 214 2.51 -8.72 -10.72
C LEU A 214 2.07 -7.78 -9.61
N ALA A 215 3.01 -6.96 -9.13
CA ALA A 215 2.74 -5.77 -8.35
C ALA A 215 3.17 -4.55 -9.17
N ILE A 216 2.33 -3.52 -9.21
CA ILE A 216 2.57 -2.28 -9.95
C ILE A 216 2.29 -1.11 -9.02
N THR A 217 3.15 -0.09 -9.08
CA THR A 217 2.95 1.16 -8.34
C THR A 217 3.05 2.32 -9.32
N VAL A 218 2.02 3.15 -9.35
CA VAL A 218 1.95 4.36 -10.16
C VAL A 218 1.93 5.57 -9.25
N ILE A 219 2.84 6.51 -9.49
CA ILE A 219 2.94 7.77 -8.73
C ILE A 219 3.00 8.90 -9.76
N ILE A 220 2.09 9.85 -9.60
CA ILE A 220 2.03 11.06 -10.43
C ILE A 220 2.27 12.26 -9.52
N ASP A 221 3.36 12.97 -9.78
CA ASP A 221 3.69 14.20 -9.07
C ASP A 221 3.04 15.39 -9.77
N GLU A 222 2.28 16.17 -9.01
CA GLU A 222 1.57 17.37 -9.48
C GLU A 222 0.70 17.13 -10.74
N PRO A 223 -0.25 16.17 -10.69
CA PRO A 223 -1.15 15.98 -11.82
C PRO A 223 -1.91 17.28 -12.14
N GLN A 224 -2.02 17.60 -13.44
CA GLN A 224 -2.70 18.81 -13.92
C GLN A 224 -4.07 18.47 -14.49
N GLY A 225 -5.04 19.36 -14.36
CA GLY A 225 -6.38 19.22 -14.92
C GLY A 225 -7.51 19.32 -13.88
N GLU A 226 -8.76 19.44 -14.32
CA GLU A 226 -9.91 19.49 -13.42
C GLU A 226 -10.18 18.15 -12.73
N GLY A 227 -10.37 18.19 -11.40
CA GLY A 227 -10.67 17.01 -10.58
C GLY A 227 -9.51 16.02 -10.40
N VAL A 228 -8.28 16.37 -10.78
CA VAL A 228 -7.09 15.53 -10.77
C VAL A 228 -6.28 15.64 -9.46
N GLY A 229 -6.90 15.51 -8.31
CA GLY A 229 -6.13 15.40 -7.05
C GLY A 229 -6.02 13.98 -6.51
N TYR A 230 -6.88 13.09 -6.95
CA TYR A 230 -7.07 11.78 -6.31
C TYR A 230 -6.42 10.63 -7.07
N GLY A 231 -5.67 9.79 -6.36
CA GLY A 231 -4.99 8.62 -6.92
C GLY A 231 -5.92 7.65 -7.66
N GLY A 232 -7.18 7.52 -7.20
CA GLY A 232 -8.21 6.72 -7.87
C GLY A 232 -8.62 7.24 -9.25
N LYS A 233 -8.48 8.55 -9.48
CA LYS A 233 -8.83 9.19 -10.77
C LYS A 233 -7.65 9.30 -11.73
N VAL A 234 -6.43 9.39 -11.22
CA VAL A 234 -5.23 9.67 -12.03
C VAL A 234 -4.35 8.44 -12.15
N SER A 235 -3.97 7.83 -11.02
CA SER A 235 -2.99 6.74 -11.00
C SER A 235 -3.62 5.38 -11.26
N ALA A 236 -4.85 5.14 -10.81
CA ALA A 236 -5.55 3.87 -11.00
C ALA A 236 -5.86 3.54 -12.48
N PRO A 237 -6.28 4.48 -13.35
CA PRO A 237 -6.43 4.21 -14.79
C PRO A 237 -5.11 3.82 -15.46
N ILE A 238 -4.01 4.50 -15.11
CA ILE A 238 -2.68 4.19 -15.65
C ILE A 238 -2.22 2.81 -15.18
N PHE A 239 -2.45 2.49 -13.87
CA PHE A 239 -2.19 1.14 -13.37
C PHE A 239 -2.90 0.09 -14.22
N ARG A 240 -4.21 0.26 -14.48
CA ARG A 240 -4.99 -0.67 -15.29
C ARG A 240 -4.43 -0.82 -16.70
N GLU A 241 -4.11 0.29 -17.37
CA GLU A 241 -3.56 0.25 -18.74
C GLU A 241 -2.22 -0.50 -18.78
N VAL A 242 -1.31 -0.23 -17.84
CA VAL A 242 -0.02 -0.94 -17.73
C VAL A 242 -0.27 -2.42 -17.43
N ALA A 243 -1.14 -2.73 -16.48
CA ALA A 243 -1.46 -4.11 -16.10
C ALA A 243 -2.02 -4.92 -17.28
N GLU A 244 -2.97 -4.37 -18.05
CA GLU A 244 -3.54 -5.01 -19.23
C GLU A 244 -2.48 -5.27 -20.33
N LYS A 245 -1.50 -4.36 -20.49
CA LYS A 245 -0.36 -4.57 -21.40
C LYS A 245 0.55 -5.71 -20.90
N CYS A 246 0.84 -5.73 -19.59
CA CYS A 246 1.66 -6.78 -18.98
C CYS A 246 0.98 -8.15 -19.07
N ILE A 247 -0.32 -8.23 -18.84
CA ILE A 247 -1.11 -9.45 -18.98
C ILE A 247 -0.93 -10.05 -20.38
N ARG A 248 -1.09 -9.24 -21.41
CA ARG A 248 -0.94 -9.70 -22.81
C ARG A 248 0.49 -10.09 -23.12
N TRP A 249 1.48 -9.32 -22.65
CA TRP A 249 2.89 -9.54 -22.96
C TRP A 249 3.47 -10.76 -22.24
N LEU A 250 3.00 -11.04 -21.04
CA LEU A 250 3.42 -12.18 -20.23
C LEU A 250 2.53 -13.42 -20.39
N ASP A 251 1.51 -13.33 -21.25
CA ASP A 251 0.50 -14.39 -21.48
C ASP A 251 -0.08 -14.93 -20.16
N LEU A 252 -0.47 -14.01 -19.26
CA LEU A 252 -1.03 -14.40 -17.98
C LEU A 252 -2.47 -14.91 -18.17
N PRO A 253 -2.80 -16.13 -17.72
CA PRO A 253 -4.17 -16.63 -17.81
C PRO A 253 -5.07 -15.88 -16.81
N PRO A 254 -6.35 -15.64 -17.17
CA PRO A 254 -7.33 -15.13 -16.23
C PRO A 254 -7.56 -16.14 -15.10
N VAL A 255 -7.90 -15.64 -13.91
CA VAL A 255 -8.30 -16.51 -12.80
C VAL A 255 -9.55 -17.27 -13.21
N SER A 256 -9.48 -18.61 -13.22
CA SER A 256 -10.64 -19.42 -13.48
C SER A 256 -11.71 -19.12 -12.43
N THR A 257 -12.95 -18.85 -12.85
CA THR A 257 -14.09 -18.55 -11.98
C THR A 257 -14.60 -19.77 -11.21
N HIS A 258 -13.71 -20.66 -10.78
CA HIS A 258 -14.08 -21.71 -9.84
C HIS A 258 -14.23 -21.08 -8.47
N PRO A 259 -15.42 -21.10 -7.84
CA PRO A 259 -15.55 -20.63 -6.48
C PRO A 259 -14.60 -21.45 -5.61
N ARG A 260 -13.70 -20.77 -4.90
CA ARG A 260 -12.92 -21.41 -3.84
C ARG A 260 -13.93 -22.04 -2.89
N GLY A 261 -13.72 -23.31 -2.57
CA GLY A 261 -14.50 -23.99 -1.55
C GLY A 261 -14.55 -23.15 -0.26
N PRO A 262 -15.57 -23.32 0.58
CA PRO A 262 -15.79 -22.48 1.75
C PRO A 262 -14.51 -22.46 2.59
N VAL A 263 -14.02 -21.25 2.87
CA VAL A 263 -13.01 -21.02 3.91
C VAL A 263 -13.58 -21.62 5.18
N ALA A 264 -12.91 -22.62 5.72
CA ALA A 264 -13.33 -23.26 6.95
C ALA A 264 -13.59 -22.18 8.01
N ASP A 265 -14.81 -22.17 8.52
CA ASP A 265 -15.28 -21.33 9.60
C ASP A 265 -14.33 -21.51 10.79
N LEU A 266 -13.45 -20.54 10.99
CA LEU A 266 -12.62 -20.48 12.19
C LEU A 266 -13.54 -20.01 13.31
N GLY A 267 -14.18 -21.00 13.94
CA GLY A 267 -15.05 -20.85 15.08
C GLY A 267 -14.49 -19.89 16.14
N ARG A 268 -15.41 -19.14 16.66
CA ARG A 268 -15.58 -18.28 17.86
C ARG A 268 -14.39 -18.14 18.80
#